data_7f50def47d9536fcd8e9b8afa850e471
#
_entry.id   7f50def47d9536fcd8e9b8afa850e471
#
_cell.length_a   1.000
_cell.length_b   1.000
_cell.length_c   1.000
_cell.angle_alpha   90.00
_cell.angle_beta   90.00
_cell.angle_gamma   90.00
#
_symmetry.space_group_name_H-M   'P 1'
#
loop_
_entity.id
_entity.type
_entity.pdbx_description
1 polymer ?
#
loop_
_entity_poly.entity_id
_entity_poly.type
_entity_poly.pdbx_seq_one_letter_code
_entity_poly.pdbx_strand_id
1 'polypeptide(L)'
;MENAEVQFINVDKVLRSKAGGMYHFIPGALIRYLERIVHQEEINEALLGMRDLKGLQFVENVLIDKFGLEIDVVNPENLPSDGRYIVASNHPLGGLDGMALMHVIGKKRSDLKFVSNDILMELQNMRNLFIAVNKHGRTNIEMVRLLEADFASNILILIFPAGLVSRRQGGKIMDLEWKKTFITKALQHKRDVVPVFIEGRNSAFFYNLANWRKRLGIKVNIEMLYLPDEMFRQQNKKLRIFFGRAVPYTTFTKDLTHQQWAQRMKEHVYALPGSAPDFVFNANH
;
A
#
# COMPACT_ATOMS: atom_id res chain seq x y z
N MET A 1 -26.57 -22.63 21.35
CA MET A 1 -26.37 -21.84 20.12
C MET A 1 -24.87 -21.65 20.01
N GLU A 2 -24.22 -22.43 19.15
CA GLU A 2 -22.78 -22.30 18.89
C GLU A 2 -22.53 -20.89 18.35
N ASN A 3 -21.71 -20.13 19.08
CA ASN A 3 -21.09 -18.92 18.58
C ASN A 3 -20.21 -19.36 17.40
N ALA A 4 -20.70 -19.24 16.19
CA ALA A 4 -19.86 -19.34 15.01
C ALA A 4 -18.84 -18.19 15.17
N GLU A 5 -17.62 -18.51 15.60
CA GLU A 5 -16.49 -17.58 15.62
C GLU A 5 -16.38 -16.99 14.22
N VAL A 6 -16.59 -15.71 14.12
CA VAL A 6 -16.44 -14.98 12.86
C VAL A 6 -14.94 -14.95 12.55
N GLN A 7 -14.47 -15.96 11.85
CA GLN A 7 -13.09 -15.99 11.35
C GLN A 7 -12.98 -15.05 10.16
N PHE A 8 -12.32 -13.92 10.34
CA PHE A 8 -12.06 -12.92 9.29
C PHE A 8 -11.06 -13.45 8.24
N ILE A 9 -10.02 -14.17 8.71
CA ILE A 9 -9.01 -14.82 7.87
C ILE A 9 -9.08 -16.33 8.13
N ASN A 10 -9.23 -17.12 7.05
CA ASN A 10 -9.23 -18.57 7.13
C ASN A 10 -8.48 -19.15 5.92
N VAL A 11 -7.23 -19.53 6.15
CA VAL A 11 -6.33 -20.06 5.11
C VAL A 11 -6.89 -21.37 4.51
N ASP A 12 -7.40 -22.26 5.35
CA ASP A 12 -7.97 -23.54 4.89
C ASP A 12 -9.14 -23.31 3.93
N LYS A 13 -10.07 -22.41 4.28
CA LYS A 13 -11.21 -22.04 3.42
C LYS A 13 -10.75 -21.43 2.09
N VAL A 14 -9.74 -20.57 2.11
CA VAL A 14 -9.17 -19.96 0.90
C VAL A 14 -8.54 -21.03 0.02
N LEU A 15 -7.76 -21.96 0.59
CA LEU A 15 -7.13 -23.05 -0.15
C LEU A 15 -8.17 -23.96 -0.76
N ARG A 16 -9.22 -24.36 -0.03
CA ARG A 16 -10.34 -25.16 -0.57
C ARG A 16 -10.98 -24.48 -1.77
N SER A 17 -11.26 -23.19 -1.68
CA SER A 17 -11.91 -22.44 -2.76
C SER A 17 -11.01 -22.27 -4.00
N LYS A 18 -9.69 -22.15 -3.84
CA LYS A 18 -8.73 -21.90 -4.93
C LYS A 18 -8.16 -23.16 -5.55
N ALA A 19 -7.90 -24.21 -4.75
CA ALA A 19 -7.30 -25.45 -5.21
C ALA A 19 -8.35 -26.44 -5.78
N GLY A 20 -9.64 -26.27 -5.46
CA GLY A 20 -10.68 -27.18 -5.91
C GLY A 20 -10.35 -28.63 -5.57
N GLY A 21 -10.44 -29.54 -6.56
CA GLY A 21 -10.12 -30.96 -6.37
C GLY A 21 -8.68 -31.24 -5.93
N MET A 22 -7.73 -30.37 -6.19
CA MET A 22 -6.33 -30.54 -5.74
C MET A 22 -6.15 -30.29 -4.23
N TYR A 23 -7.15 -29.73 -3.55
CA TYR A 23 -7.06 -29.47 -2.10
C TYR A 23 -6.73 -30.74 -1.31
N HIS A 24 -7.28 -31.89 -1.67
CA HIS A 24 -7.07 -33.19 -1.00
C HIS A 24 -5.60 -33.66 -1.01
N PHE A 25 -4.79 -33.13 -1.92
CA PHE A 25 -3.36 -33.42 -2.00
C PHE A 25 -2.48 -32.45 -1.20
N ILE A 26 -3.07 -31.42 -0.57
CA ILE A 26 -2.33 -30.45 0.23
C ILE A 26 -2.08 -31.06 1.62
N PRO A 27 -0.80 -31.27 2.03
CA PRO A 27 -0.51 -31.80 3.36
C PRO A 27 -1.00 -30.85 4.46
N GLY A 28 -1.65 -31.38 5.50
CA GLY A 28 -2.11 -30.57 6.64
C GLY A 28 -0.98 -29.79 7.34
N ALA A 29 0.26 -30.31 7.30
CA ALA A 29 1.43 -29.57 7.79
C ALA A 29 1.70 -28.28 7.00
N LEU A 30 1.44 -28.27 5.68
CA LEU A 30 1.57 -27.09 4.84
C LEU A 30 0.48 -26.07 5.16
N ILE A 31 -0.75 -26.51 5.42
CA ILE A 31 -1.85 -25.62 5.82
C ILE A 31 -1.49 -24.93 7.13
N ARG A 32 -1.11 -25.68 8.17
CA ARG A 32 -0.66 -25.10 9.46
C ARG A 32 0.53 -24.16 9.33
N TYR A 33 1.46 -24.48 8.42
CA TYR A 33 2.57 -23.60 8.13
C TYR A 33 2.11 -22.26 7.53
N LEU A 34 1.18 -22.29 6.57
CA LEU A 34 0.60 -21.08 5.96
C LEU A 34 -0.19 -20.26 6.98
N GLU A 35 -1.03 -20.90 7.81
CA GLU A 35 -1.75 -20.26 8.91
C GLU A 35 -0.80 -19.48 9.83
N ARG A 36 0.34 -20.08 10.18
CA ARG A 36 1.36 -19.45 11.02
C ARG A 36 2.03 -18.26 10.37
N ILE A 37 2.46 -18.36 9.08
CA ILE A 37 3.16 -17.24 8.41
C ILE A 37 2.25 -16.07 8.06
N VAL A 38 0.93 -16.31 7.94
CA VAL A 38 -0.04 -15.23 7.78
C VAL A 38 -0.56 -14.70 9.11
N HIS A 39 -0.09 -15.24 10.25
CA HIS A 39 -0.52 -14.86 11.60
C HIS A 39 -2.05 -14.92 11.76
N GLN A 40 -2.66 -16.02 11.30
CA GLN A 40 -4.11 -16.15 11.21
C GLN A 40 -4.79 -15.94 12.57
N GLU A 41 -4.30 -16.58 13.63
CA GLU A 41 -4.89 -16.48 14.97
C GLU A 41 -4.77 -15.05 15.51
N GLU A 42 -3.55 -14.50 15.52
CA GLU A 42 -3.28 -13.17 16.05
C GLU A 42 -4.06 -12.06 15.31
N ILE A 43 -4.19 -12.18 13.98
CA ILE A 43 -4.97 -11.22 13.20
C ILE A 43 -6.46 -11.38 13.49
N ASN A 44 -6.99 -12.62 13.58
CA ASN A 44 -8.41 -12.85 13.89
C ASN A 44 -8.77 -12.35 15.30
N GLU A 45 -7.94 -12.59 16.30
CA GLU A 45 -8.12 -12.06 17.66
C GLU A 45 -8.09 -10.52 17.66
N ALA A 46 -7.12 -9.92 16.96
CA ALA A 46 -7.03 -8.47 16.85
C ALA A 46 -8.26 -7.87 16.17
N LEU A 47 -8.72 -8.45 15.05
CA LEU A 47 -9.90 -8.01 14.33
C LEU A 47 -11.18 -8.17 15.17
N LEU A 48 -11.30 -9.25 15.95
CA LEU A 48 -12.42 -9.46 16.87
C LEU A 48 -12.44 -8.39 17.96
N GLY A 49 -11.29 -8.11 18.57
CA GLY A 49 -11.17 -7.07 19.60
C GLY A 49 -11.42 -5.65 19.09
N MET A 50 -11.25 -5.42 17.79
CA MET A 50 -11.42 -4.12 17.13
C MET A 50 -12.63 -4.05 16.21
N ARG A 51 -13.59 -5.00 16.32
CA ARG A 51 -14.74 -5.11 15.39
C ARG A 51 -15.57 -3.84 15.25
N ASP A 52 -15.64 -3.02 16.32
CA ASP A 52 -16.41 -1.79 16.38
C ASP A 52 -15.63 -0.56 15.89
N LEU A 53 -14.30 -0.68 15.74
CA LEU A 53 -13.45 0.38 15.23
C LEU A 53 -13.49 0.41 13.69
N LYS A 54 -13.57 1.63 13.13
CA LYS A 54 -13.64 1.81 11.66
C LYS A 54 -12.73 2.96 11.19
N GLY A 55 -12.32 2.86 9.94
CA GLY A 55 -11.56 3.91 9.28
C GLY A 55 -10.27 4.26 10.01
N LEU A 56 -10.02 5.55 10.23
CA LEU A 56 -8.78 6.05 10.83
C LEU A 56 -8.59 5.60 12.28
N GLN A 57 -9.68 5.40 13.04
CA GLN A 57 -9.59 4.89 14.43
C GLN A 57 -9.07 3.45 14.45
N PHE A 58 -9.53 2.60 13.53
CA PHE A 58 -9.00 1.25 13.38
C PHE A 58 -7.51 1.28 13.00
N VAL A 59 -7.15 2.11 12.02
CA VAL A 59 -5.76 2.27 11.57
C VAL A 59 -4.85 2.70 12.72
N GLU A 60 -5.25 3.69 13.51
CA GLU A 60 -4.48 4.17 14.66
C GLU A 60 -4.29 3.08 15.71
N ASN A 61 -5.36 2.37 16.09
CA ASN A 61 -5.28 1.29 17.06
C ASN A 61 -4.34 0.16 16.60
N VAL A 62 -4.41 -0.24 15.33
CA VAL A 62 -3.48 -1.23 14.78
C VAL A 62 -2.04 -0.76 14.86
N LEU A 63 -1.74 0.46 14.40
CA LEU A 63 -0.36 0.94 14.30
C LEU A 63 0.26 1.25 15.66
N ILE A 64 -0.46 1.96 16.51
CA ILE A 64 0.06 2.50 17.77
C ILE A 64 -0.15 1.49 18.90
N ASP A 65 -1.38 1.04 19.13
CA ASP A 65 -1.69 0.21 20.31
C ASP A 65 -1.25 -1.25 20.12
N LYS A 66 -1.42 -1.82 18.91
CA LYS A 66 -1.07 -3.23 18.66
C LYS A 66 0.35 -3.41 18.18
N PHE A 67 0.85 -2.55 17.30
CA PHE A 67 2.20 -2.66 16.75
C PHE A 67 3.24 -1.83 17.48
N GLY A 68 2.85 -0.87 18.33
CA GLY A 68 3.79 -0.02 19.08
C GLY A 68 4.72 0.79 18.16
N LEU A 69 4.23 1.17 16.96
CA LEU A 69 5.07 1.90 16.00
C LEU A 69 5.27 3.34 16.42
N GLU A 70 6.51 3.79 16.38
CA GLU A 70 6.85 5.20 16.43
C GLU A 70 6.97 5.76 15.00
N ILE A 71 6.11 6.72 14.65
CA ILE A 71 6.11 7.33 13.30
C ILE A 71 6.74 8.71 13.36
N ASP A 72 7.89 8.86 12.70
CA ASP A 72 8.65 10.09 12.57
C ASP A 72 8.36 10.73 11.19
N VAL A 73 7.79 11.92 11.20
CA VAL A 73 7.40 12.63 9.98
C VAL A 73 8.38 13.75 9.70
N VAL A 74 9.03 13.68 8.56
CA VAL A 74 9.99 14.69 8.07
C VAL A 74 9.28 15.60 7.08
N ASN A 75 9.42 16.92 7.26
CA ASN A 75 8.76 17.99 6.50
C ASN A 75 7.20 17.89 6.53
N PRO A 76 6.58 17.81 7.71
CA PRO A 76 5.12 17.66 7.83
C PRO A 76 4.33 18.85 7.27
N GLU A 77 4.98 20.01 7.10
CA GLU A 77 4.41 21.20 6.47
C GLU A 77 4.05 20.98 5.00
N ASN A 78 4.74 20.06 4.30
CA ASN A 78 4.47 19.71 2.92
C ASN A 78 3.20 18.84 2.74
N LEU A 79 2.64 18.34 3.84
CA LEU A 79 1.35 17.68 3.80
C LEU A 79 0.22 18.73 3.74
N PRO A 80 -0.59 18.77 2.66
CA PRO A 80 -1.66 19.75 2.53
C PRO A 80 -2.81 19.47 3.51
N SER A 81 -3.35 20.54 4.11
CA SER A 81 -4.51 20.47 5.02
C SER A 81 -5.85 20.35 4.28
N ASP A 82 -5.90 20.87 3.06
CA ASP A 82 -7.07 20.91 2.20
C ASP A 82 -6.66 20.81 0.73
N GLY A 83 -7.63 20.86 -0.19
CA GLY A 83 -7.38 20.85 -1.62
C GLY A 83 -7.26 19.44 -2.22
N ARG A 84 -7.05 19.40 -3.54
CA ARG A 84 -7.13 18.20 -4.38
C ARG A 84 -5.74 17.67 -4.71
N TYR A 85 -5.29 16.66 -4.00
CA TYR A 85 -3.94 16.10 -4.17
C TYR A 85 -3.97 14.60 -4.44
N ILE A 86 -2.91 14.14 -5.08
CA ILE A 86 -2.53 12.73 -5.14
C ILE A 86 -1.25 12.58 -4.34
N VAL A 87 -1.27 11.83 -3.26
CA VAL A 87 -0.06 11.40 -2.55
C VAL A 87 0.48 10.16 -3.24
N ALA A 88 1.68 10.27 -3.82
CA ALA A 88 2.37 9.19 -4.50
C ALA A 88 3.60 8.76 -3.70
N SER A 89 3.63 7.49 -3.26
CA SER A 89 4.68 6.98 -2.38
C SER A 89 5.31 5.70 -2.90
N ASN A 90 6.57 5.45 -2.47
CA ASN A 90 7.17 4.12 -2.55
C ASN A 90 6.45 3.13 -1.61
N HIS A 91 6.69 1.84 -1.79
CA HIS A 91 5.94 0.78 -1.12
C HIS A 91 6.87 -0.30 -0.52
N PRO A 92 7.66 0.02 0.54
CA PRO A 92 8.68 -0.89 1.06
C PRO A 92 8.14 -2.05 1.90
N LEU A 93 7.09 -1.86 2.72
CA LEU A 93 6.67 -2.78 3.78
C LEU A 93 5.34 -3.51 3.50
N GLY A 94 4.58 -3.09 2.52
CA GLY A 94 3.26 -3.66 2.22
C GLY A 94 2.11 -2.95 2.94
N GLY A 95 1.18 -3.70 3.54
CA GLY A 95 -0.02 -3.11 4.17
C GLY A 95 0.28 -2.03 5.19
N LEU A 96 1.41 -2.13 5.88
CA LEU A 96 1.85 -1.17 6.88
C LEU A 96 2.08 0.24 6.31
N ASP A 97 2.61 0.33 5.08
CA ASP A 97 2.86 1.63 4.42
C ASP A 97 1.57 2.42 4.23
N GLY A 98 0.53 1.74 3.74
CA GLY A 98 -0.78 2.35 3.54
C GLY A 98 -1.40 2.83 4.84
N MET A 99 -1.37 1.99 5.88
CA MET A 99 -1.89 2.35 7.19
C MET A 99 -1.10 3.52 7.80
N ALA A 100 0.24 3.50 7.73
CA ALA A 100 1.07 4.57 8.27
C ALA A 100 0.79 5.93 7.59
N LEU A 101 0.66 5.94 6.26
CA LEU A 101 0.28 7.15 5.53
C LEU A 101 -1.13 7.62 5.87
N MET A 102 -2.11 6.70 5.96
CA MET A 102 -3.47 7.06 6.35
C MET A 102 -3.52 7.63 7.77
N HIS A 103 -2.73 7.10 8.72
CA HIS A 103 -2.63 7.64 10.08
C HIS A 103 -2.05 9.06 10.09
N VAL A 104 -0.89 9.26 9.42
CA VAL A 104 -0.23 10.58 9.39
C VAL A 104 -1.10 11.63 8.70
N ILE A 105 -1.66 11.29 7.54
CA ILE A 105 -2.55 12.19 6.79
C ILE A 105 -3.82 12.44 7.59
N GLY A 106 -4.37 11.39 8.22
CA GLY A 106 -5.60 11.43 9.01
C GLY A 106 -5.56 12.36 10.20
N LYS A 107 -4.38 12.63 10.77
CA LYS A 107 -4.18 13.63 11.83
C LYS A 107 -4.39 15.07 11.35
N LYS A 108 -4.24 15.31 10.05
CA LYS A 108 -4.38 16.65 9.45
C LYS A 108 -5.68 16.84 8.68
N ARG A 109 -6.15 15.76 7.99
CA ARG A 109 -7.41 15.74 7.23
C ARG A 109 -8.00 14.34 7.14
N SER A 110 -9.31 14.23 7.33
CA SER A 110 -10.02 12.93 7.33
C SER A 110 -10.59 12.52 5.97
N ASP A 111 -10.60 13.43 4.99
CA ASP A 111 -11.17 13.24 3.66
C ASP A 111 -10.14 12.60 2.70
N LEU A 112 -9.61 11.46 3.09
CA LEU A 112 -8.64 10.71 2.31
C LEU A 112 -9.19 9.35 1.87
N LYS A 113 -8.72 8.88 0.71
CA LYS A 113 -8.93 7.50 0.25
C LYS A 113 -7.67 6.93 -0.36
N PHE A 114 -7.49 5.63 -0.19
CA PHE A 114 -6.37 4.86 -0.72
C PHE A 114 -6.81 3.99 -1.91
N VAL A 115 -6.13 4.13 -3.03
CA VAL A 115 -6.35 3.28 -4.21
C VAL A 115 -5.78 1.89 -3.95
N SER A 116 -6.64 0.92 -3.76
CA SER A 116 -6.29 -0.43 -3.32
C SER A 116 -6.81 -1.51 -4.26
N ASN A 117 -6.28 -2.73 -4.10
CA ASN A 117 -6.76 -3.90 -4.80
C ASN A 117 -7.98 -4.53 -4.08
N ASP A 118 -8.65 -5.46 -4.77
CA ASP A 118 -9.87 -6.12 -4.28
C ASP A 118 -9.68 -6.88 -2.96
N ILE A 119 -8.47 -7.40 -2.69
CA ILE A 119 -8.20 -8.19 -1.48
C ILE A 119 -8.35 -7.34 -0.22
N LEU A 120 -7.88 -6.08 -0.25
CA LEU A 120 -7.98 -5.19 0.90
C LEU A 120 -9.42 -4.69 1.15
N MET A 121 -10.30 -4.78 0.15
CA MET A 121 -11.73 -4.47 0.30
C MET A 121 -12.47 -5.43 1.26
N GLU A 122 -11.90 -6.61 1.51
CA GLU A 122 -12.43 -7.58 2.49
C GLU A 122 -12.22 -7.10 3.94
N LEU A 123 -11.30 -6.16 4.18
CA LEU A 123 -11.10 -5.55 5.50
C LEU A 123 -12.21 -4.54 5.80
N GLN A 124 -13.31 -5.02 6.35
CA GLN A 124 -14.53 -4.24 6.62
C GLN A 124 -14.26 -2.99 7.46
N ASN A 125 -13.32 -3.08 8.41
CA ASN A 125 -12.92 -1.97 9.28
C ASN A 125 -12.31 -0.78 8.52
N MET A 126 -11.72 -1.00 7.35
CA MET A 126 -11.06 0.03 6.54
C MET A 126 -11.77 0.32 5.21
N ARG A 127 -12.89 -0.33 4.93
CA ARG A 127 -13.56 -0.27 3.62
C ARG A 127 -13.90 1.15 3.17
N ASN A 128 -14.24 2.03 4.12
CA ASN A 128 -14.54 3.44 3.85
C ASN A 128 -13.31 4.26 3.41
N LEU A 129 -12.09 3.78 3.66
CA LEU A 129 -10.84 4.42 3.26
C LEU A 129 -10.33 3.96 1.89
N PHE A 130 -10.96 2.97 1.26
CA PHE A 130 -10.47 2.40 0.03
C PHE A 130 -11.24 2.86 -1.21
N ILE A 131 -10.50 3.02 -2.31
CA ILE A 131 -11.02 3.06 -3.68
C ILE A 131 -10.64 1.73 -4.32
N ALA A 132 -11.64 0.92 -4.69
CA ALA A 132 -11.40 -0.37 -5.32
C ALA A 132 -10.93 -0.22 -6.77
N VAL A 133 -9.84 -0.92 -7.12
CA VAL A 133 -9.38 -1.05 -8.51
C VAL A 133 -9.29 -2.53 -8.85
N ASN A 134 -10.15 -3.02 -9.74
CA ASN A 134 -10.12 -4.42 -10.19
C ASN A 134 -8.82 -4.74 -10.92
N LYS A 135 -8.09 -5.73 -10.43
CA LYS A 135 -6.93 -6.33 -11.13
C LYS A 135 -7.31 -7.58 -11.92
N HIS A 136 -8.43 -8.22 -11.60
CA HIS A 136 -8.84 -9.51 -12.16
C HIS A 136 -10.32 -9.48 -12.55
N GLY A 137 -10.60 -9.58 -13.84
CA GLY A 137 -11.94 -9.70 -14.39
C GLY A 137 -12.38 -8.56 -15.29
N ARG A 138 -13.61 -8.63 -15.78
CA ARG A 138 -14.23 -7.55 -16.58
C ARG A 138 -14.39 -6.32 -15.68
N THR A 139 -13.79 -5.22 -16.09
CA THR A 139 -13.95 -3.93 -15.40
C THR A 139 -15.43 -3.57 -15.36
N ASN A 140 -16.03 -3.56 -14.18
CA ASN A 140 -17.39 -3.10 -14.02
C ASN A 140 -17.43 -1.60 -14.32
N ILE A 141 -18.27 -1.17 -15.25
CA ILE A 141 -18.46 0.25 -15.63
C ILE A 141 -18.76 1.10 -14.38
N GLU A 142 -19.51 0.56 -13.44
CA GLU A 142 -19.83 1.21 -12.18
C GLU A 142 -18.60 1.50 -11.32
N MET A 143 -17.66 0.55 -11.22
CA MET A 143 -16.40 0.76 -10.50
C MET A 143 -15.55 1.85 -11.15
N VAL A 144 -15.50 1.89 -12.48
CA VAL A 144 -14.82 2.97 -13.20
C VAL A 144 -15.46 4.32 -12.90
N ARG A 145 -16.79 4.39 -12.92
CA ARG A 145 -17.52 5.63 -12.57
C ARG A 145 -17.24 6.08 -11.13
N LEU A 146 -17.24 5.17 -10.17
CA LEU A 146 -16.92 5.48 -8.77
C LEU A 146 -15.47 5.98 -8.63
N LEU A 147 -14.51 5.32 -9.29
CA LEU A 147 -13.11 5.75 -9.32
C LEU A 147 -12.99 7.17 -9.91
N GLU A 148 -13.63 7.43 -11.06
CA GLU A 148 -13.62 8.76 -11.68
C GLU A 148 -14.27 9.82 -10.79
N ALA A 149 -15.38 9.49 -10.11
CA ALA A 149 -16.04 10.38 -9.16
C ALA A 149 -15.14 10.73 -7.97
N ASP A 150 -14.42 9.75 -7.41
CA ASP A 150 -13.44 9.98 -6.33
C ASP A 150 -12.30 10.89 -6.82
N PHE A 151 -11.76 10.66 -8.04
CA PHE A 151 -10.75 11.55 -8.62
C PHE A 151 -11.29 12.93 -8.98
N ALA A 152 -12.57 13.08 -9.29
CA ALA A 152 -13.21 14.37 -9.56
C ALA A 152 -13.56 15.16 -8.28
N SER A 153 -13.68 14.49 -7.13
CA SER A 153 -14.04 15.10 -5.84
C SER A 153 -12.89 15.91 -5.22
N ASN A 154 -13.09 16.46 -4.01
CA ASN A 154 -12.06 17.23 -3.29
C ASN A 154 -11.21 16.40 -2.32
N ILE A 155 -11.45 15.09 -2.20
CA ILE A 155 -10.69 14.22 -1.30
C ILE A 155 -9.21 14.13 -1.68
N LEU A 156 -8.35 13.83 -0.70
CA LEU A 156 -6.97 13.42 -0.96
C LEU A 156 -6.93 11.95 -1.40
N ILE A 157 -6.16 11.66 -2.44
CA ILE A 157 -6.02 10.29 -2.96
C ILE A 157 -4.59 9.80 -2.70
N LEU A 158 -4.48 8.68 -1.99
CA LEU A 158 -3.21 8.00 -1.73
C LEU A 158 -3.03 6.85 -2.73
N ILE A 159 -1.84 6.74 -3.31
CA ILE A 159 -1.50 5.70 -4.27
C ILE A 159 -0.06 5.22 -4.13
N PHE A 160 0.16 3.93 -4.32
CA PHE A 160 1.48 3.31 -4.54
C PHE A 160 1.62 2.96 -6.02
N PRO A 161 2.32 3.80 -6.83
CA PRO A 161 2.31 3.64 -8.29
C PRO A 161 2.96 2.36 -8.80
N ALA A 162 3.88 1.76 -8.02
CA ALA A 162 4.48 0.46 -8.34
C ALA A 162 3.44 -0.68 -8.32
N GLY A 163 2.41 -0.56 -7.49
CA GLY A 163 1.35 -1.55 -7.31
C GLY A 163 1.80 -2.88 -6.69
N LEU A 164 3.06 -3.00 -6.33
CA LEU A 164 3.69 -4.12 -5.61
C LEU A 164 4.75 -3.57 -4.65
N VAL A 165 4.97 -4.29 -3.58
CA VAL A 165 6.02 -3.98 -2.59
C VAL A 165 7.39 -3.96 -3.24
N SER A 166 8.28 -3.09 -2.76
CA SER A 166 9.66 -2.93 -3.25
C SER A 166 10.40 -4.26 -3.38
N ARG A 167 11.34 -4.33 -4.30
CA ARG A 167 12.14 -5.51 -4.60
C ARG A 167 13.64 -5.19 -4.59
N ARG A 168 14.47 -6.22 -4.37
CA ARG A 168 15.92 -6.10 -4.54
C ARG A 168 16.27 -6.16 -6.03
N GLN A 169 16.82 -5.06 -6.56
CA GLN A 169 17.23 -4.90 -7.96
C GLN A 169 18.65 -4.32 -7.98
N GLY A 170 19.61 -4.99 -8.63
CA GLY A 170 20.98 -4.51 -8.73
C GLY A 170 21.64 -4.17 -7.38
N GLY A 171 21.33 -4.94 -6.31
CA GLY A 171 21.83 -4.69 -4.96
C GLY A 171 21.06 -3.65 -4.15
N LYS A 172 20.21 -2.84 -4.77
CA LYS A 172 19.37 -1.83 -4.11
C LYS A 172 17.94 -2.35 -3.88
N ILE A 173 17.32 -1.93 -2.78
CA ILE A 173 15.91 -2.20 -2.50
C ILE A 173 15.13 -0.98 -2.97
N MET A 174 14.27 -1.19 -3.96
CA MET A 174 13.46 -0.13 -4.53
C MET A 174 12.21 -0.70 -5.22
N ASP A 175 11.25 0.17 -5.45
CA ASP A 175 10.05 -0.19 -6.21
C ASP A 175 10.38 -0.65 -7.62
N LEU A 176 9.53 -1.49 -8.15
CA LEU A 176 9.48 -1.75 -9.58
C LEU A 176 9.14 -0.46 -10.35
N GLU A 177 9.01 -0.55 -11.63
CA GLU A 177 8.60 0.57 -12.48
C GLU A 177 7.28 1.18 -11.97
N TRP A 178 7.23 2.50 -11.80
CA TRP A 178 6.01 3.20 -11.44
C TRP A 178 5.08 3.33 -12.66
N LYS A 179 3.82 3.00 -12.47
CA LYS A 179 2.79 3.07 -13.51
C LYS A 179 2.36 4.51 -13.72
N LYS A 180 2.16 4.89 -14.96
CA LYS A 180 1.75 6.24 -15.38
C LYS A 180 0.37 6.69 -14.92
N THR A 181 -0.45 5.79 -14.36
CA THR A 181 -1.88 6.05 -14.07
C THR A 181 -2.07 7.28 -13.19
N PHE A 182 -1.25 7.48 -12.15
CA PHE A 182 -1.39 8.62 -11.26
C PHE A 182 -1.07 9.95 -11.96
N ILE A 183 -0.09 9.99 -12.87
CA ILE A 183 0.19 11.17 -13.71
C ILE A 183 -0.98 11.48 -14.65
N THR A 184 -1.52 10.44 -15.29
CA THR A 184 -2.70 10.60 -16.16
C THR A 184 -3.88 11.18 -15.38
N LYS A 185 -4.12 10.68 -14.15
CA LYS A 185 -5.19 11.17 -13.29
C LYS A 185 -4.92 12.57 -12.71
N ALA A 186 -3.67 12.89 -12.42
CA ALA A 186 -3.26 14.23 -12.00
C ALA A 186 -3.62 15.26 -13.07
N LEU A 187 -3.25 15.01 -14.32
CA LEU A 187 -3.57 15.88 -15.44
C LEU A 187 -5.08 15.94 -15.72
N GLN A 188 -5.75 14.80 -15.78
CA GLN A 188 -7.19 14.71 -16.10
C GLN A 188 -8.05 15.48 -15.10
N HIS A 189 -7.72 15.38 -13.80
CA HIS A 189 -8.51 15.94 -12.71
C HIS A 189 -7.88 17.18 -12.07
N LYS A 190 -6.81 17.74 -12.64
CA LYS A 190 -6.09 18.93 -12.16
C LYS A 190 -5.72 18.79 -10.67
N ARG A 191 -4.99 17.71 -10.34
CA ARG A 191 -4.53 17.38 -9.00
C ARG A 191 -3.02 17.49 -8.93
N ASP A 192 -2.52 18.25 -7.98
CA ASP A 192 -1.10 18.29 -7.70
C ASP A 192 -0.66 16.98 -7.04
N VAL A 193 0.61 16.62 -7.20
CA VAL A 193 1.17 15.38 -6.68
C VAL A 193 2.10 15.67 -5.53
N VAL A 194 1.80 15.12 -4.35
CA VAL A 194 2.68 15.16 -3.17
C VAL A 194 3.55 13.90 -3.18
N PRO A 195 4.87 14.04 -3.45
CA PRO A 195 5.79 12.92 -3.39
C PRO A 195 6.10 12.56 -1.94
N VAL A 196 6.04 11.27 -1.62
CA VAL A 196 6.31 10.78 -0.26
C VAL A 196 7.27 9.60 -0.31
N PHE A 197 8.26 9.58 0.58
CA PHE A 197 9.14 8.45 0.77
C PHE A 197 8.92 7.84 2.16
N ILE A 198 8.71 6.52 2.19
CA ILE A 198 8.65 5.72 3.41
C ILE A 198 9.98 4.98 3.54
N GLU A 199 10.67 5.20 4.66
CA GLU A 199 11.90 4.48 4.97
C GLU A 199 11.55 3.12 5.59
N GLY A 200 11.97 2.05 4.93
CA GLY A 200 11.70 0.71 5.42
C GLY A 200 12.22 -0.38 4.50
N ARG A 201 12.30 -1.59 5.04
CA ARG A 201 12.67 -2.77 4.27
C ARG A 201 12.15 -4.04 4.92
N ASN A 202 11.77 -4.99 4.12
CA ASN A 202 11.49 -6.35 4.54
C ASN A 202 12.78 -7.15 4.77
N SER A 203 12.67 -8.36 5.26
CA SER A 203 13.82 -9.21 5.55
C SER A 203 14.61 -9.61 4.29
N ALA A 204 15.86 -10.00 4.47
CA ALA A 204 16.66 -10.57 3.40
C ALA A 204 16.00 -11.82 2.80
N PHE A 205 15.31 -12.61 3.63
CA PHE A 205 14.57 -13.79 3.21
C PHE A 205 13.49 -13.43 2.18
N PHE A 206 12.67 -12.41 2.45
CA PHE A 206 11.61 -11.94 1.54
C PHE A 206 12.17 -11.61 0.14
N TYR A 207 13.24 -10.84 0.09
CA TYR A 207 13.86 -10.46 -1.18
C TYR A 207 14.56 -11.61 -1.89
N ASN A 208 15.21 -12.50 -1.15
CA ASN A 208 15.88 -13.67 -1.72
C ASN A 208 14.84 -14.65 -2.30
N LEU A 209 13.76 -14.88 -1.59
CA LEU A 209 12.63 -15.72 -2.07
C LEU A 209 12.04 -15.17 -3.38
N ALA A 210 11.83 -13.85 -3.46
CA ALA A 210 11.36 -13.19 -4.69
C ALA A 210 12.34 -13.39 -5.87
N ASN A 211 13.66 -13.31 -5.61
CA ASN A 211 14.68 -13.49 -6.63
C ASN A 211 14.79 -14.96 -7.07
N TRP A 212 14.75 -15.91 -6.13
CA TRP A 212 14.78 -17.34 -6.44
C TRP A 212 13.54 -17.74 -7.24
N ARG A 213 12.36 -17.29 -6.84
CA ARG A 213 11.13 -17.51 -7.58
C ARG A 213 11.26 -17.08 -9.05
N LYS A 214 11.82 -15.87 -9.29
CA LYS A 214 12.07 -15.37 -10.66
C LYS A 214 13.04 -16.26 -11.43
N ARG A 215 14.14 -16.69 -10.81
CA ARG A 215 15.12 -17.58 -11.44
C ARG A 215 14.54 -18.94 -11.81
N LEU A 216 13.62 -19.45 -10.99
CA LEU A 216 12.93 -20.73 -11.24
C LEU A 216 11.74 -20.58 -12.20
N GLY A 217 11.47 -19.39 -12.74
CA GLY A 217 10.35 -19.15 -13.66
C GLY A 217 8.94 -19.23 -13.03
N ILE A 218 8.84 -19.23 -11.67
CA ILE A 218 7.57 -19.29 -10.96
C ILE A 218 6.86 -17.95 -11.09
N LYS A 219 5.68 -17.93 -11.75
CA LYS A 219 4.92 -16.70 -12.03
C LYS A 219 4.17 -16.16 -10.82
N VAL A 220 3.76 -17.03 -9.90
CA VAL A 220 3.02 -16.63 -8.68
C VAL A 220 3.98 -15.96 -7.69
N ASN A 221 3.58 -14.81 -7.12
CA ASN A 221 4.38 -14.05 -6.15
C ASN A 221 4.30 -14.69 -4.76
N ILE A 222 4.90 -15.87 -4.57
CA ILE A 222 4.83 -16.63 -3.31
C ILE A 222 5.41 -15.88 -2.11
N GLU A 223 6.36 -14.98 -2.33
CA GLU A 223 6.91 -14.10 -1.29
C GLU A 223 5.86 -13.20 -0.65
N MET A 224 4.76 -12.89 -1.36
CA MET A 224 3.68 -12.06 -0.84
C MET A 224 2.93 -12.73 0.34
N LEU A 225 2.97 -14.06 0.43
CA LEU A 225 2.40 -14.80 1.56
C LEU A 225 3.10 -14.49 2.89
N TYR A 226 4.34 -14.01 2.83
CA TYR A 226 5.12 -13.64 4.01
C TYR A 226 4.96 -12.17 4.42
N LEU A 227 4.15 -11.36 3.69
CA LEU A 227 3.95 -9.96 4.07
C LEU A 227 3.33 -9.77 5.46
N PRO A 228 2.38 -10.61 5.92
CA PRO A 228 1.94 -10.54 7.31
C PRO A 228 3.09 -10.76 8.30
N ASP A 229 3.90 -11.80 8.12
CA ASP A 229 5.09 -12.05 8.98
C ASP A 229 6.08 -10.88 8.94
N GLU A 230 6.36 -10.31 7.76
CA GLU A 230 7.19 -9.12 7.62
C GLU A 230 6.58 -7.88 8.34
N MET A 231 5.25 -7.75 8.34
CA MET A 231 4.54 -6.70 9.06
C MET A 231 4.71 -6.87 10.57
N PHE A 232 4.51 -8.09 11.12
CA PHE A 232 4.72 -8.37 12.55
C PHE A 232 6.16 -8.14 12.98
N ARG A 233 7.14 -8.34 12.11
CA ARG A 233 8.56 -8.00 12.36
C ARG A 233 8.82 -6.50 12.51
N GLN A 234 7.86 -5.63 12.17
CA GLN A 234 7.98 -4.18 12.37
C GLN A 234 7.48 -3.71 13.75
N GLN A 235 6.93 -4.58 14.59
CA GLN A 235 6.48 -4.22 15.93
C GLN A 235 7.58 -3.51 16.74
N ASN A 236 7.17 -2.46 17.48
CA ASN A 236 8.03 -1.62 18.32
C ASN A 236 9.21 -0.96 17.58
N LYS A 237 9.06 -0.72 16.27
CA LYS A 237 10.06 -0.03 15.48
C LYS A 237 9.66 1.39 15.15
N LYS A 238 10.67 2.17 14.77
CA LYS A 238 10.50 3.52 14.25
C LYS A 238 10.35 3.47 12.73
N LEU A 239 9.34 4.17 12.21
CA LEU A 239 9.07 4.35 10.79
C LEU A 239 9.21 5.82 10.45
N ARG A 240 10.10 6.16 9.49
CA ARG A 240 10.27 7.53 9.01
C ARG A 240 9.54 7.75 7.69
N ILE A 241 8.83 8.86 7.61
CA ILE A 241 8.06 9.25 6.42
C ILE A 241 8.45 10.67 6.02
N PHE A 242 8.92 10.84 4.79
CA PHE A 242 9.39 12.11 4.25
C PHE A 242 8.37 12.66 3.26
N PHE A 243 7.85 13.85 3.53
CA PHE A 243 6.97 14.56 2.60
C PHE A 243 7.78 15.55 1.76
N GLY A 244 7.75 15.38 0.43
CA GLY A 244 8.28 16.36 -0.50
C GLY A 244 7.24 17.46 -0.82
N ARG A 245 7.69 18.55 -1.40
CA ARG A 245 6.82 19.64 -1.84
C ARG A 245 5.86 19.16 -2.93
N ALA A 246 4.63 19.62 -2.89
CA ALA A 246 3.64 19.31 -3.91
C ALA A 246 4.13 19.79 -5.30
N VAL A 247 4.04 18.88 -6.27
CA VAL A 247 4.38 19.15 -7.67
C VAL A 247 3.09 19.51 -8.40
N PRO A 248 2.97 20.75 -8.92
CA PRO A 248 1.79 21.17 -9.68
C PRO A 248 1.53 20.24 -10.86
N TYR A 249 0.28 19.88 -11.10
CA TYR A 249 -0.08 19.03 -12.25
C TYR A 249 0.34 19.63 -13.60
N THR A 250 0.44 20.95 -13.67
CA THR A 250 0.92 21.71 -14.87
C THR A 250 2.38 21.44 -15.20
N THR A 251 3.16 20.90 -14.27
CA THR A 251 4.56 20.50 -14.48
C THR A 251 4.67 19.32 -15.47
N PHE A 252 3.63 18.47 -15.53
CA PHE A 252 3.62 17.28 -16.39
C PHE A 252 3.22 17.64 -17.82
N THR A 253 4.12 18.32 -18.52
CA THR A 253 3.92 18.81 -19.89
C THR A 253 3.97 17.68 -20.93
N LYS A 254 3.79 18.03 -22.21
CA LYS A 254 3.90 17.07 -23.33
C LYS A 254 5.34 16.76 -23.74
N ASP A 255 6.34 17.37 -23.13
CA ASP A 255 7.77 17.16 -23.42
C ASP A 255 8.20 15.72 -23.07
N LEU A 256 7.50 15.11 -22.11
CA LEU A 256 7.68 13.71 -21.75
C LEU A 256 6.36 12.95 -21.78
N THR A 257 6.46 11.65 -22.03
CA THR A 257 5.32 10.75 -21.85
C THR A 257 4.92 10.64 -20.38
N HIS A 258 3.67 10.31 -20.09
CA HIS A 258 3.20 10.08 -18.72
C HIS A 258 4.04 9.00 -17.99
N GLN A 259 4.58 8.02 -18.73
CA GLN A 259 5.43 6.97 -18.17
C GLN A 259 6.79 7.52 -17.75
N GLN A 260 7.39 8.41 -18.55
CA GLN A 260 8.64 9.08 -18.20
C GLN A 260 8.46 10.00 -16.99
N TRP A 261 7.36 10.77 -16.93
CA TRP A 261 7.02 11.57 -15.76
C TRP A 261 6.86 10.71 -14.49
N ALA A 262 6.25 9.54 -14.60
CA ALA A 262 6.10 8.62 -13.47
C ALA A 262 7.47 8.12 -12.97
N GLN A 263 8.43 7.83 -13.86
CA GLN A 263 9.78 7.42 -13.45
C GLN A 263 10.57 8.58 -12.84
N ARG A 264 10.47 9.79 -13.37
CA ARG A 264 11.10 10.97 -12.74
C ARG A 264 10.52 11.25 -11.35
N MET A 265 9.20 11.11 -11.18
CA MET A 265 8.58 11.25 -9.86
C MET A 265 9.09 10.17 -8.90
N LYS A 266 9.26 8.92 -9.36
CA LYS A 266 9.89 7.86 -8.56
C LYS A 266 11.29 8.26 -8.12
N GLU A 267 12.14 8.71 -9.04
CA GLU A 267 13.52 9.14 -8.76
C GLU A 267 13.55 10.27 -7.73
N HIS A 268 12.66 11.24 -7.88
CA HIS A 268 12.51 12.35 -6.93
C HIS A 268 12.10 11.84 -5.54
N VAL A 269 11.14 10.93 -5.43
CA VAL A 269 10.74 10.31 -4.16
C VAL A 269 11.93 9.62 -3.48
N TYR A 270 12.72 8.86 -4.23
CA TYR A 270 13.89 8.17 -3.67
C TYR A 270 15.05 9.11 -3.30
N ALA A 271 15.04 10.35 -3.78
CA ALA A 271 16.01 11.38 -3.40
C ALA A 271 15.64 12.13 -2.10
N LEU A 272 14.37 12.13 -1.69
CA LEU A 272 13.88 12.88 -0.53
C LEU A 272 14.70 12.66 0.77
N PRO A 273 15.12 11.43 1.15
CA PRO A 273 15.84 11.22 2.42
C PRO A 273 17.20 11.91 2.51
N GLY A 274 17.84 12.20 1.38
CA GLY A 274 19.16 12.86 1.33
C GLY A 274 19.12 14.32 0.92
N SER A 275 17.91 14.87 0.76
CA SER A 275 17.73 16.23 0.22
C SER A 275 17.47 17.26 1.30
N ALA A 276 17.78 18.51 1.00
CA ALA A 276 17.43 19.65 1.85
C ALA A 276 15.88 19.82 1.92
N PRO A 277 15.35 20.47 2.98
CA PRO A 277 13.91 20.67 3.15
C PRO A 277 13.22 21.42 1.99
N ASP A 278 13.98 22.25 1.29
CA ASP A 278 13.51 23.04 0.13
C ASP A 278 13.68 22.32 -1.22
N PHE A 279 14.06 21.03 -1.20
CA PHE A 279 14.23 20.22 -2.43
C PHE A 279 12.95 20.20 -3.26
N VAL A 280 13.06 20.64 -4.50
CA VAL A 280 11.95 20.74 -5.45
C VAL A 280 12.11 19.74 -6.59
N PHE A 281 10.98 19.31 -7.14
CA PHE A 281 10.95 18.45 -8.32
C PHE A 281 11.54 19.19 -9.53
N ASN A 282 12.60 18.61 -10.12
CA ASN A 282 13.23 19.14 -11.30
C ASN A 282 12.62 18.49 -12.57
N ALA A 283 11.95 19.31 -13.38
CA ALA A 283 11.34 18.86 -14.63
C ALA A 283 12.36 18.71 -15.77
N ASN A 284 13.57 19.28 -15.64
CA ASN A 284 14.54 19.41 -16.73
C ASN A 284 15.69 18.38 -16.72
N HIS A 285 15.70 17.39 -15.82
CA HIS A 285 16.74 16.34 -15.77
C HIS A 285 16.22 14.99 -16.18
#